data_3260c578c84ea037ea59db059b081cd5
#
_entry.id   3260c578c84ea037ea59db059b081cd5
#
_cell.length_a   1.000
_cell.length_b   1.000
_cell.length_c   1.000
_cell.angle_alpha   90.00
_cell.angle_beta   90.00
_cell.angle_gamma   90.00
#
_symmetry.space_group_name_H-M   'P 1'
#
loop_
_entity.id
_entity.type
_entity.pdbx_description
1 polymer ?
#
loop_
_entity_poly.entity_id
_entity_poly.type
_entity_poly.pdbx_seq_one_letter_code
_entity_poly.pdbx_strand_id
1 'polypeptide(L)'
;MPFDTSSNTQRSDRDHSAAIGFSIYVTAPRVLHIDSDADTALVLSALLVPETRVTHVTTIAAAQDLLLSEQFALVVIDPELRDGDAGLLLDNLHHLQPGARVLVYSARHPEANIPGGAFLPKPWTSPRQLWRTVSDLLDLGQTMPVEPQ
;
A
#
# COMPACT_ATOMS: atom_id res chain seq x y z
N MET A 1 32.81 -15.89 -15.59
CA MET A 1 33.73 -15.71 -14.50
C MET A 1 33.31 -16.51 -13.33
N PRO A 2 34.19 -17.29 -12.88
CA PRO A 2 33.83 -18.19 -11.79
C PRO A 2 33.47 -17.49 -10.51
N PHE A 3 34.09 -16.36 -10.21
CA PHE A 3 33.75 -15.78 -8.93
C PHE A 3 32.38 -15.18 -8.89
N ASP A 4 31.79 -14.84 -10.01
CA ASP A 4 30.43 -14.38 -10.00
C ASP A 4 29.49 -15.49 -9.58
N THR A 5 29.73 -16.68 -10.08
CA THR A 5 28.95 -17.82 -9.71
C THR A 5 29.08 -18.10 -8.23
N SER A 6 30.29 -17.95 -7.70
CA SER A 6 30.49 -18.16 -6.29
C SER A 6 29.71 -17.17 -5.44
N SER A 7 29.71 -15.92 -5.86
CA SER A 7 28.95 -14.92 -5.13
C SER A 7 27.47 -15.24 -5.11
N ASN A 8 26.96 -15.70 -6.23
CA ASN A 8 25.56 -16.07 -6.29
C ASN A 8 25.24 -17.23 -5.37
N THR A 9 26.13 -18.17 -5.30
CA THR A 9 25.92 -19.31 -4.42
C THR A 9 25.89 -18.87 -2.98
N GLN A 10 26.79 -17.99 -2.60
CA GLN A 10 26.80 -17.51 -1.22
C GLN A 10 25.55 -16.73 -0.90
N ARG A 11 25.08 -15.94 -1.83
CA ARG A 11 23.86 -15.19 -1.60
C ARG A 11 22.69 -16.14 -1.43
N SER A 12 22.64 -17.16 -2.22
CA SER A 12 21.57 -18.13 -2.13
C SER A 12 21.56 -18.81 -0.77
N ASP A 13 22.73 -19.15 -0.24
CA ASP A 13 22.80 -19.77 1.06
C ASP A 13 22.29 -18.84 2.14
N ARG A 14 22.64 -17.57 2.08
CA ARG A 14 22.16 -16.65 3.08
C ARG A 14 20.66 -16.46 2.99
N ASP A 15 20.15 -16.38 1.79
CA ASP A 15 18.72 -16.23 1.61
C ASP A 15 18.00 -17.42 2.17
N HIS A 16 18.57 -18.59 2.00
CA HIS A 16 17.93 -19.80 2.48
C HIS A 16 17.88 -19.82 4.01
N SER A 17 18.95 -19.42 4.65
CA SER A 17 18.96 -19.47 6.10
C SER A 17 18.08 -18.38 6.70
N ALA A 18 17.86 -17.30 5.98
CA ALA A 18 16.99 -16.25 6.46
C ALA A 18 15.59 -16.38 5.90
N ALA A 19 15.28 -17.51 5.28
CA ALA A 19 14.06 -17.64 4.51
C ALA A 19 12.80 -17.43 5.31
N ILE A 20 12.79 -17.82 6.57
CA ILE A 20 11.58 -17.68 7.36
C ILE A 20 11.20 -16.21 7.53
N GLY A 21 12.12 -15.39 7.98
CA GLY A 21 11.84 -13.98 8.15
C GLY A 21 11.62 -13.29 6.83
N PHE A 22 12.40 -13.68 5.82
CA PHE A 22 12.27 -13.04 4.52
C PHE A 22 10.95 -13.38 3.87
N SER A 23 10.48 -14.61 4.02
CA SER A 23 9.20 -15.01 3.47
C SER A 23 8.06 -14.22 4.04
N ILE A 24 8.07 -13.99 5.35
CA ILE A 24 7.02 -13.20 5.96
C ILE A 24 7.02 -11.79 5.38
N TYR A 25 8.20 -11.21 5.22
CA TYR A 25 8.30 -9.87 4.70
C TYR A 25 7.86 -9.80 3.24
N VAL A 26 8.24 -10.79 2.44
CA VAL A 26 7.89 -10.79 1.02
C VAL A 26 6.41 -10.96 0.81
N THR A 27 5.74 -11.71 1.70
CA THR A 27 4.31 -11.91 1.54
C THR A 27 3.49 -10.76 2.11
N ALA A 28 4.13 -9.77 2.74
CA ALA A 28 3.40 -8.63 3.23
C ALA A 28 2.72 -7.91 2.07
N PRO A 29 1.46 -7.50 2.24
CA PRO A 29 0.75 -6.85 1.15
C PRO A 29 1.42 -5.53 0.76
N ARG A 30 1.38 -5.24 -0.52
CA ARG A 30 1.96 -4.01 -1.02
C ARG A 30 0.90 -2.93 -1.07
N VAL A 31 1.26 -1.76 -0.55
CA VAL A 31 0.36 -0.61 -0.50
C VAL A 31 0.99 0.53 -1.28
N LEU A 32 0.23 1.12 -2.18
CA LEU A 32 0.65 2.33 -2.88
C LEU A 32 -0.03 3.51 -2.20
N HIS A 33 0.75 4.45 -1.70
CA HIS A 33 0.21 5.64 -1.06
C HIS A 33 0.47 6.84 -1.96
N ILE A 34 -0.60 7.45 -2.44
CA ILE A 34 -0.55 8.57 -3.37
C ILE A 34 -1.01 9.81 -2.62
N ASP A 35 -0.08 10.68 -2.29
CA ASP A 35 -0.38 11.85 -1.47
C ASP A 35 0.76 12.84 -1.60
N SER A 36 0.45 14.09 -1.82
CA SER A 36 1.48 15.12 -1.97
C SER A 36 2.08 15.54 -0.63
N ASP A 37 1.49 15.14 0.49
CA ASP A 37 1.95 15.56 1.80
C ASP A 37 2.93 14.56 2.38
N ALA A 38 4.18 14.97 2.54
CA ALA A 38 5.22 14.09 3.06
C ALA A 38 4.98 13.70 4.51
N ASP A 39 4.39 14.58 5.30
CA ASP A 39 4.11 14.25 6.70
C ASP A 39 3.08 13.15 6.82
N THR A 40 2.04 13.21 5.99
CA THR A 40 1.06 12.13 5.95
C THR A 40 1.72 10.82 5.55
N ALA A 41 2.66 10.88 4.61
CA ALA A 41 3.34 9.67 4.16
C ALA A 41 4.17 9.05 5.28
N LEU A 42 4.83 9.87 6.08
CA LEU A 42 5.61 9.35 7.20
C LEU A 42 4.72 8.68 8.23
N VAL A 43 3.61 9.31 8.56
CA VAL A 43 2.68 8.76 9.54
C VAL A 43 2.09 7.44 9.04
N LEU A 44 1.67 7.41 7.80
CA LEU A 44 1.06 6.20 7.27
C LEU A 44 2.07 5.06 7.20
N SER A 45 3.28 5.36 6.77
CA SER A 45 4.31 4.34 6.70
C SER A 45 4.66 3.80 8.08
N ALA A 46 4.78 4.68 9.07
CA ALA A 46 5.08 4.24 10.42
C ALA A 46 3.97 3.35 10.98
N LEU A 47 2.75 3.63 10.59
CA LEU A 47 1.60 2.89 11.08
C LEU A 47 1.47 1.52 10.42
N LEU A 48 1.79 1.42 9.13
CA LEU A 48 1.49 0.22 8.36
C LEU A 48 2.67 -0.74 8.21
N VAL A 49 3.90 -0.28 8.39
CA VAL A 49 5.07 -1.14 8.30
C VAL A 49 5.38 -1.68 9.69
N PRO A 50 5.73 -2.94 9.85
CA PRO A 50 6.12 -3.90 8.82
C PRO A 50 5.01 -4.81 8.31
N GLU A 51 3.79 -4.65 8.77
CA GLU A 51 2.72 -5.54 8.34
C GLU A 51 2.43 -5.40 6.85
N THR A 52 2.76 -4.24 6.28
CA THR A 52 2.63 -4.01 4.85
C THR A 52 3.92 -3.44 4.29
N ARG A 53 3.99 -3.37 2.97
CA ARG A 53 5.11 -2.75 2.27
C ARG A 53 4.57 -1.53 1.54
N VAL A 54 4.92 -0.35 2.01
CA VAL A 54 4.35 0.89 1.50
C VAL A 54 5.29 1.55 0.50
N THR A 55 4.76 1.93 -0.66
CA THR A 55 5.45 2.77 -1.63
C THR A 55 4.69 4.08 -1.69
N HIS A 56 5.38 5.20 -1.56
CA HIS A 56 4.75 6.51 -1.57
C HIS A 56 5.15 7.28 -2.81
N VAL A 57 4.16 7.88 -3.48
CA VAL A 57 4.39 8.79 -4.58
C VAL A 57 3.57 10.06 -4.36
N THR A 58 3.99 11.16 -4.97
CA THR A 58 3.40 12.46 -4.71
C THR A 58 2.64 13.04 -5.90
N THR A 59 2.68 12.37 -7.04
CA THR A 59 2.07 12.92 -8.26
C THR A 59 1.23 11.87 -8.96
N ILE A 60 0.32 12.33 -9.81
CA ILE A 60 -0.49 11.46 -10.64
C ILE A 60 0.41 10.68 -11.60
N ALA A 61 1.39 11.35 -12.20
CA ALA A 61 2.24 10.70 -13.18
C ALA A 61 3.02 9.54 -12.57
N ALA A 62 3.59 9.75 -11.39
CA ALA A 62 4.33 8.68 -10.73
C ALA A 62 3.41 7.52 -10.34
N ALA A 63 2.20 7.85 -9.90
CA ALA A 63 1.23 6.82 -9.54
C ALA A 63 0.85 5.99 -10.77
N GLN A 64 0.60 6.64 -11.89
CA GLN A 64 0.23 5.92 -13.10
C GLN A 64 1.33 4.97 -13.56
N ASP A 65 2.58 5.42 -13.48
CA ASP A 65 3.70 4.56 -13.88
C ASP A 65 3.75 3.30 -13.03
N LEU A 66 3.59 3.44 -11.73
CA LEU A 66 3.64 2.27 -10.85
C LEU A 66 2.42 1.37 -11.04
N LEU A 67 1.25 1.95 -11.24
CA LEU A 67 0.04 1.15 -11.41
C LEU A 67 0.06 0.36 -12.70
N LEU A 68 0.83 0.80 -13.69
CA LEU A 68 0.96 0.06 -14.94
C LEU A 68 2.02 -1.03 -14.86
N SER A 69 2.97 -0.91 -13.94
CA SER A 69 4.09 -1.84 -13.91
C SER A 69 4.12 -2.77 -12.70
N GLU A 70 3.40 -2.46 -11.64
CA GLU A 70 3.48 -3.25 -10.41
C GLU A 70 2.09 -3.50 -9.85
N GLN A 71 1.96 -4.54 -9.05
CA GLN A 71 0.68 -4.90 -8.46
C GLN A 71 0.63 -4.48 -7.00
N PHE A 72 -0.51 -3.97 -6.58
CA PHE A 72 -0.71 -3.53 -5.20
C PHE A 72 -1.97 -4.17 -4.64
N ALA A 73 -1.96 -4.44 -3.35
CA ALA A 73 -3.14 -4.95 -2.67
C ALA A 73 -4.06 -3.83 -2.24
N LEU A 74 -3.50 -2.65 -1.99
CA LEU A 74 -4.27 -1.50 -1.54
C LEU A 74 -3.66 -0.24 -2.12
N VAL A 75 -4.52 0.69 -2.53
CA VAL A 75 -4.10 2.03 -2.93
C VAL A 75 -4.76 2.99 -1.96
N VAL A 76 -3.94 3.76 -1.23
CA VAL A 76 -4.41 4.83 -0.36
C VAL A 76 -4.15 6.13 -1.10
N ILE A 77 -5.18 6.90 -1.37
CA ILE A 77 -5.05 8.05 -2.25
C ILE A 77 -5.75 9.28 -1.70
N ASP A 78 -5.03 10.40 -1.75
CA ASP A 78 -5.62 11.72 -1.63
C ASP A 78 -5.73 12.27 -3.04
N PRO A 79 -6.94 12.46 -3.58
CA PRO A 79 -7.07 12.89 -4.97
C PRO A 79 -6.58 14.30 -5.25
N GLU A 80 -6.37 15.10 -4.22
CA GLU A 80 -5.89 16.47 -4.43
C GLU A 80 -4.37 16.46 -4.45
N LEU A 81 -3.81 16.44 -5.62
CA LEU A 81 -2.37 16.33 -5.80
C LEU A 81 -1.84 17.59 -6.46
N ARG A 82 -0.51 17.77 -6.38
CA ARG A 82 0.10 18.98 -6.91
C ARG A 82 -0.01 19.08 -8.42
N ASP A 83 0.00 17.97 -9.13
CA ASP A 83 -0.11 17.98 -10.57
C ASP A 83 -1.55 17.80 -11.05
N GLY A 84 -2.51 17.94 -10.14
CA GLY A 84 -3.90 17.97 -10.53
C GLY A 84 -4.80 17.14 -9.63
N ASP A 85 -5.99 16.92 -10.12
CA ASP A 85 -7.00 16.12 -9.43
C ASP A 85 -6.95 14.72 -9.98
N ALA A 86 -6.83 13.75 -9.13
CA ALA A 86 -6.68 12.36 -9.53
C ALA A 86 -8.01 11.65 -9.73
N GLY A 87 -9.09 12.40 -10.02
CA GLY A 87 -10.40 11.77 -10.21
C GLY A 87 -10.42 10.74 -11.33
N LEU A 88 -9.77 11.04 -12.45
CA LEU A 88 -9.75 10.09 -13.56
C LEU A 88 -8.94 8.85 -13.21
N LEU A 89 -7.84 9.03 -12.49
CA LEU A 89 -7.07 7.89 -12.03
C LEU A 89 -7.91 7.02 -11.12
N LEU A 90 -8.64 7.63 -10.22
CA LEU A 90 -9.49 6.93 -9.28
C LEU A 90 -10.58 6.14 -10.03
N ASP A 91 -11.17 6.77 -11.06
CA ASP A 91 -12.20 6.10 -11.84
C ASP A 91 -11.67 4.87 -12.57
N ASN A 92 -10.40 4.87 -12.91
CA ASN A 92 -9.82 3.78 -13.68
C ASN A 92 -9.07 2.76 -12.84
N LEU A 93 -9.01 2.98 -11.52
CA LEU A 93 -8.19 2.12 -10.69
C LEU A 93 -8.54 0.65 -10.77
N HIS A 94 -9.82 0.32 -10.78
CA HIS A 94 -10.17 -1.09 -10.80
C HIS A 94 -9.90 -1.75 -12.14
N HIS A 95 -9.79 -0.96 -13.20
CA HIS A 95 -9.37 -1.51 -14.49
C HIS A 95 -7.86 -1.74 -14.50
N LEU A 96 -7.10 -0.83 -13.91
CA LEU A 96 -5.67 -0.96 -13.85
C LEU A 96 -5.24 -2.02 -12.85
N GLN A 97 -5.95 -2.11 -11.74
CA GLN A 97 -5.60 -3.00 -10.64
C GLN A 97 -6.85 -3.68 -10.12
N PRO A 98 -7.37 -4.68 -10.82
CA PRO A 98 -8.66 -5.26 -10.42
C PRO A 98 -8.65 -5.88 -9.03
N GLY A 99 -7.50 -6.31 -8.56
CA GLY A 99 -7.41 -6.92 -7.24
C GLY A 99 -7.10 -5.96 -6.11
N ALA A 100 -6.87 -4.69 -6.42
CA ALA A 100 -6.50 -3.74 -5.38
C ALA A 100 -7.74 -3.15 -4.72
N ARG A 101 -7.67 -2.99 -3.41
CA ARG A 101 -8.67 -2.22 -2.68
C ARG A 101 -8.27 -0.77 -2.70
N VAL A 102 -9.23 0.12 -2.47
CA VAL A 102 -8.98 1.57 -2.54
C VAL A 102 -9.44 2.23 -1.27
N LEU A 103 -8.58 3.05 -0.70
CA LEU A 103 -8.93 3.89 0.43
C LEU A 103 -8.67 5.34 0.05
N VAL A 104 -9.70 6.15 0.03
CA VAL A 104 -9.54 7.60 -0.17
C VAL A 104 -9.33 8.21 1.19
N TYR A 105 -8.16 8.82 1.38
CA TYR A 105 -7.79 9.45 2.65
C TYR A 105 -7.51 10.91 2.33
N SER A 106 -8.48 11.77 2.58
CA SER A 106 -8.46 13.14 2.07
C SER A 106 -9.26 14.06 2.97
N ALA A 107 -8.94 15.34 2.94
CA ALA A 107 -9.70 16.34 3.65
C ALA A 107 -11.06 16.58 2.99
N ARG A 108 -11.20 16.17 1.73
CA ARG A 108 -12.45 16.41 1.00
C ARG A 108 -13.11 15.08 0.66
N HIS A 109 -14.40 14.98 0.93
CA HIS A 109 -15.14 13.77 0.62
C HIS A 109 -15.18 13.58 -0.91
N PRO A 110 -14.96 12.37 -1.39
CA PRO A 110 -14.99 12.13 -2.83
C PRO A 110 -16.39 12.28 -3.37
N GLU A 111 -16.50 12.78 -4.59
CA GLU A 111 -17.79 12.98 -5.19
C GLU A 111 -18.35 11.69 -5.79
N ALA A 112 -17.50 10.80 -6.19
CA ALA A 112 -17.93 9.57 -6.82
C ALA A 112 -17.90 8.42 -5.84
N ASN A 113 -18.78 7.46 -6.06
CA ASN A 113 -18.75 6.27 -5.29
C ASN A 113 -17.57 5.43 -5.71
N ILE A 114 -16.92 4.78 -4.77
CA ILE A 114 -15.77 3.95 -5.06
C ILE A 114 -16.17 2.52 -4.72
N PRO A 115 -16.47 1.70 -5.71
CA PRO A 115 -16.92 0.34 -5.45
C PRO A 115 -15.86 -0.44 -4.70
N GLY A 116 -16.25 -1.03 -3.58
CA GLY A 116 -15.33 -1.82 -2.79
C GLY A 116 -14.28 -1.00 -2.08
N GLY A 117 -14.41 0.31 -2.05
CA GLY A 117 -13.46 1.19 -1.41
C GLY A 117 -13.97 1.75 -0.10
N ALA A 118 -13.17 2.62 0.49
CA ALA A 118 -13.51 3.28 1.73
C ALA A 118 -13.03 4.72 1.70
N PHE A 119 -13.56 5.54 2.58
CA PHE A 119 -13.13 6.91 2.71
C PHE A 119 -12.87 7.22 4.17
N LEU A 120 -11.76 7.88 4.45
CA LEU A 120 -11.45 8.40 5.77
C LEU A 120 -11.04 9.86 5.66
N PRO A 121 -11.58 10.71 6.53
CA PRO A 121 -11.30 12.13 6.44
C PRO A 121 -10.01 12.53 7.14
N LYS A 122 -9.21 13.35 6.51
CA LYS A 122 -8.12 14.05 7.16
C LYS A 122 -8.68 15.33 7.76
N PRO A 123 -8.21 15.76 8.85
CA PRO A 123 -7.26 15.13 9.79
C PRO A 123 -7.98 14.41 10.92
N TRP A 124 -9.26 14.14 10.74
CA TRP A 124 -10.12 13.66 11.82
C TRP A 124 -9.94 12.17 12.13
N THR A 125 -9.27 11.44 11.25
CA THR A 125 -9.11 10.01 11.45
C THR A 125 -7.95 9.75 12.39
N SER A 126 -8.20 8.99 13.44
CA SER A 126 -7.14 8.62 14.37
C SER A 126 -6.24 7.54 13.77
N PRO A 127 -5.02 7.40 14.27
CA PRO A 127 -4.15 6.31 13.81
C PRO A 127 -4.79 4.93 13.99
N ARG A 128 -5.50 4.72 15.08
CA ARG A 128 -6.17 3.44 15.32
C ARG A 128 -7.24 3.19 14.27
N GLN A 129 -8.01 4.19 13.94
CA GLN A 129 -9.06 4.05 12.95
C GLN A 129 -8.47 3.81 11.57
N LEU A 130 -7.39 4.49 11.24
CA LEU A 130 -6.70 4.30 9.97
C LEU A 130 -6.18 2.87 9.87
N TRP A 131 -5.52 2.39 10.91
CA TRP A 131 -5.01 1.01 10.92
C TRP A 131 -6.15 0.00 10.79
N ARG A 132 -7.23 0.23 11.52
CA ARG A 132 -8.36 -0.69 11.47
C ARG A 132 -8.94 -0.78 10.07
N THR A 133 -9.10 0.36 9.41
CA THR A 133 -9.66 0.38 8.06
C THR A 133 -8.73 -0.32 7.07
N VAL A 134 -7.44 -0.05 7.14
CA VAL A 134 -6.47 -0.69 6.28
C VAL A 134 -6.46 -2.20 6.54
N SER A 135 -6.45 -2.58 7.80
CA SER A 135 -6.44 -3.98 8.18
C SER A 135 -7.66 -4.71 7.65
N ASP A 136 -8.82 -4.08 7.72
CA ASP A 136 -10.05 -4.66 7.21
C ASP A 136 -10.01 -4.79 5.68
N LEU A 137 -9.54 -3.77 5.00
CA LEU A 137 -9.47 -3.82 3.54
C LEU A 137 -8.49 -4.88 3.05
N LEU A 138 -7.45 -5.13 3.81
CA LEU A 138 -6.45 -6.12 3.46
C LEU A 138 -6.70 -7.48 4.09
N ASP A 139 -7.76 -7.61 4.87
CA ASP A 139 -8.11 -8.85 5.58
C ASP A 139 -7.01 -9.29 6.54
N LEU A 140 -6.24 -8.34 7.07
CA LEU A 140 -5.16 -8.72 7.97
C LEU A 140 -5.67 -9.24 9.30
N GLY A 141 -6.78 -8.70 9.76
CA GLY A 141 -7.35 -9.19 11.01
C GLY A 141 -7.86 -10.61 10.95
N GLN A 142 -8.22 -11.06 9.78
CA GLN A 142 -8.74 -12.41 9.65
C GLN A 142 -7.65 -13.46 9.64
N THR A 143 -6.44 -13.05 9.42
CA THR A 143 -5.35 -14.01 9.46
C THR A 143 -4.83 -14.22 10.86
N MET A 144 -5.28 -13.42 11.82
CA MET A 144 -4.84 -13.58 13.17
C MET A 144 -5.55 -14.75 13.76
N PRO A 145 -4.89 -15.54 14.46
CA PRO A 145 -5.44 -16.65 15.07
C PRO A 145 -6.32 -16.18 16.07
N VAL A 146 -7.27 -16.37 16.06
CA VAL A 146 -8.08 -15.97 16.89
C VAL A 146 -7.96 -16.19 18.12
N GLU A 147 -8.17 -15.50 18.83
CA GLU A 147 -8.15 -15.59 20.01
C GLU A 147 -9.16 -16.35 20.43
N PRO A 148 -8.92 -17.12 21.10
CA PRO A 148 -9.79 -17.94 21.57
C PRO A 148 -10.68 -17.29 22.33
N GLN A 149 -11.44 -17.24 22.43
CA GLN A 149 -12.23 -16.63 23.22
C GLN A 149 -12.91 -17.49 23.91
#